data_5bc451fd7cdd60b97c60d7fd63902b32
#
_entry.id   5bc451fd7cdd60b97c60d7fd63902b32
#
_cell.length_a   1.000
_cell.length_b   1.000
_cell.length_c   1.000
_cell.angle_alpha   90.00
_cell.angle_beta   90.00
_cell.angle_gamma   90.00
#
_symmetry.space_group_name_H-M   'P 1'
#
loop_
_entity.id
_entity.type
_entity.pdbx_description
1 polymer ?
#
loop_
_entity_poly.entity_id
_entity_poly.type
_entity_poly.pdbx_seq_one_letter_code
_entity_poly.pdbx_strand_id
1 'polypeptide(L)'
;IVVGPEGEEIYCDEHGRVKLQFPWDRYGSSNDQSSCWVRVSQGWAGGQYGMMAIPRIGHEVIVSFLEGDPDQPIVTGRTYHATNRPPYELPANKTRTVLRTETHKGEGFNELRFEDQAGQEEIYIHGQKDLNVLIENDAAWHIKHDEHRDIDNERVTRIRKVPGKDGAPPSLGNDHLTVEGEKRDHIKADYSLTVDTSMHQKLGQSLLVDAVQEIHLDSGQKIVLEAGSEITLKVGGSFVKVDPSGVTLVGPTIKMNSGGSPGSGSGWAGQMPGLPGGVELPAYTPPLPFKGGKACPLLAQQETAMNINECDK
;
A
#
# COMPACT_ATOMS: atom_id res chain seq x y z
N ILE A 1 0.44 -34.76 -15.63
CA ILE A 1 0.62 -33.38 -16.06
C ILE A 1 -0.75 -32.71 -16.15
N VAL A 2 -0.87 -31.45 -15.70
CA VAL A 2 -2.07 -30.64 -15.89
C VAL A 2 -2.20 -30.23 -17.35
N VAL A 3 -3.40 -30.34 -17.89
CA VAL A 3 -3.71 -30.06 -19.31
C VAL A 3 -4.95 -29.17 -19.44
N GLY A 4 -5.17 -28.63 -20.63
CA GLY A 4 -6.32 -27.79 -20.95
C GLY A 4 -6.38 -27.41 -22.42
N PRO A 5 -7.26 -26.48 -22.82
CA PRO A 5 -7.38 -25.99 -24.18
C PRO A 5 -6.10 -25.31 -24.67
N GLU A 6 -5.89 -25.34 -25.97
CA GLU A 6 -4.78 -24.65 -26.61
C GLU A 6 -4.82 -23.12 -26.34
N GLY A 7 -3.67 -22.53 -26.03
CA GLY A 7 -3.53 -21.09 -25.74
C GLY A 7 -3.97 -20.69 -24.33
N GLU A 8 -4.40 -21.63 -23.46
CA GLU A 8 -4.67 -21.38 -22.06
C GLU A 8 -3.47 -21.75 -21.19
N GLU A 9 -3.26 -20.98 -20.10
CA GLU A 9 -2.23 -21.24 -19.07
C GLU A 9 -2.85 -21.81 -17.79
N ILE A 10 -4.11 -21.45 -17.50
CA ILE A 10 -4.86 -21.88 -16.33
C ILE A 10 -6.22 -22.36 -16.81
N TYR A 11 -6.56 -23.60 -16.51
CA TYR A 11 -7.85 -24.17 -16.84
C TYR A 11 -8.44 -24.92 -15.67
N CYS A 12 -9.51 -24.39 -15.11
CA CYS A 12 -10.22 -24.98 -13.97
C CYS A 12 -11.72 -24.68 -14.07
N ASP A 13 -12.51 -25.44 -13.32
CA ASP A 13 -13.93 -25.18 -13.15
C ASP A 13 -14.25 -24.32 -11.90
N GLU A 14 -15.53 -24.13 -11.61
CA GLU A 14 -16.04 -23.37 -10.46
C GLU A 14 -15.64 -23.94 -9.09
N HIS A 15 -15.20 -25.19 -9.03
CA HIS A 15 -14.73 -25.88 -7.83
C HIS A 15 -13.19 -25.92 -7.73
N GLY A 16 -12.48 -25.29 -8.68
CA GLY A 16 -11.01 -25.31 -8.73
C GLY A 16 -10.44 -26.68 -9.14
N ARG A 17 -11.24 -27.54 -9.80
CA ARG A 17 -10.80 -28.82 -10.37
C ARG A 17 -10.00 -28.58 -11.66
N VAL A 18 -9.11 -29.49 -11.98
CA VAL A 18 -8.24 -29.40 -13.17
C VAL A 18 -8.36 -30.65 -14.04
N LYS A 19 -7.90 -30.57 -15.28
CA LYS A 19 -7.78 -31.71 -16.19
C LYS A 19 -6.35 -32.22 -16.19
N LEU A 20 -6.20 -33.53 -16.31
CA LEU A 20 -4.91 -34.22 -16.25
C LEU A 20 -4.69 -35.11 -17.46
N GLN A 21 -3.42 -35.21 -17.87
CA GLN A 21 -2.94 -36.30 -18.75
C GLN A 21 -2.11 -37.25 -17.90
N PHE A 22 -2.53 -38.50 -17.80
CA PHE A 22 -1.82 -39.54 -17.08
C PHE A 22 -0.71 -40.18 -17.96
N PRO A 23 0.45 -40.56 -17.38
CA PRO A 23 1.56 -41.13 -18.16
C PRO A 23 1.22 -42.46 -18.87
N TRP A 24 0.27 -43.21 -18.35
CA TRP A 24 -0.16 -44.51 -18.94
C TRP A 24 -1.21 -44.35 -20.03
N ASP A 25 -1.86 -43.19 -20.14
CA ASP A 25 -2.82 -42.90 -21.19
C ASP A 25 -2.10 -42.56 -22.48
N ARG A 26 -2.06 -43.55 -23.38
CA ARG A 26 -1.40 -43.45 -24.70
C ARG A 26 -2.28 -42.88 -25.80
N TYR A 27 -3.57 -42.74 -25.54
CA TYR A 27 -4.55 -42.27 -26.51
C TYR A 27 -5.02 -40.83 -26.24
N GLY A 28 -4.72 -40.29 -25.07
CA GLY A 28 -5.05 -38.90 -24.68
C GLY A 28 -4.33 -37.87 -25.53
N SER A 29 -5.03 -36.82 -25.90
CA SER A 29 -4.52 -35.72 -26.75
C SER A 29 -3.85 -34.62 -25.97
N SER A 30 -3.62 -34.78 -24.65
CA SER A 30 -3.05 -33.78 -23.75
C SER A 30 -3.77 -32.41 -23.79
N ASN A 31 -5.10 -32.46 -23.81
CA ASN A 31 -5.99 -31.30 -23.89
C ASN A 31 -7.10 -31.37 -22.82
N ASP A 32 -8.12 -30.52 -22.92
CA ASP A 32 -9.27 -30.47 -22.03
C ASP A 32 -10.17 -31.71 -22.04
N GLN A 33 -9.95 -32.67 -22.98
CA GLN A 33 -10.67 -33.93 -23.09
C GLN A 33 -9.91 -35.12 -22.45
N SER A 34 -8.68 -34.90 -21.94
CA SER A 34 -7.79 -35.99 -21.49
C SER A 34 -8.24 -36.66 -20.18
N SER A 35 -9.06 -36.04 -19.37
CA SER A 35 -9.59 -36.65 -18.13
C SER A 35 -10.94 -36.05 -17.73
N CYS A 36 -11.57 -36.65 -16.72
CA CYS A 36 -12.60 -35.94 -15.94
C CYS A 36 -12.03 -34.73 -15.18
N TRP A 37 -12.89 -33.96 -14.56
CA TRP A 37 -12.47 -32.92 -13.63
C TRP A 37 -11.93 -33.50 -12.32
N VAL A 38 -10.65 -33.28 -12.04
CA VAL A 38 -9.94 -33.83 -10.87
C VAL A 38 -9.82 -32.78 -9.79
N ARG A 39 -10.27 -33.11 -8.58
CA ARG A 39 -10.16 -32.23 -7.41
C ARG A 39 -8.71 -31.96 -7.04
N VAL A 40 -8.43 -30.76 -6.52
CA VAL A 40 -7.09 -30.37 -6.05
C VAL A 40 -7.12 -30.14 -4.54
N SER A 41 -6.29 -30.87 -3.81
CA SER A 41 -6.05 -30.59 -2.40
C SER A 41 -5.36 -29.26 -2.22
N GLN A 42 -5.91 -28.40 -1.37
CA GLN A 42 -5.35 -27.12 -0.98
C GLN A 42 -4.78 -27.21 0.44
N GLY A 43 -3.83 -26.33 0.78
CA GLY A 43 -3.26 -26.31 2.13
C GLY A 43 -4.29 -26.01 3.24
N TRP A 44 -5.38 -25.32 2.89
CA TRP A 44 -6.51 -25.02 3.75
C TRP A 44 -7.75 -24.79 2.88
N ALA A 45 -8.87 -25.44 3.20
CA ALA A 45 -10.10 -25.36 2.44
C ALA A 45 -11.31 -25.35 3.37
N GLY A 46 -11.99 -24.21 3.50
CA GLY A 46 -13.21 -24.03 4.27
C GLY A 46 -14.34 -23.47 3.41
N GLY A 47 -15.50 -23.22 4.00
CA GLY A 47 -16.63 -22.58 3.32
C GLY A 47 -16.32 -21.12 3.04
N GLN A 48 -15.87 -20.80 1.84
CA GLN A 48 -15.51 -19.45 1.35
C GLN A 48 -14.27 -18.83 2.04
N TYR A 49 -13.41 -19.63 2.66
CA TYR A 49 -12.12 -19.18 3.20
C TYR A 49 -11.07 -20.27 3.09
N GLY A 50 -9.81 -19.90 3.04
CA GLY A 50 -8.70 -20.84 2.97
C GLY A 50 -7.58 -20.36 2.04
N MET A 51 -6.75 -21.29 1.60
CA MET A 51 -5.68 -21.07 0.63
C MET A 51 -6.11 -21.64 -0.72
N MET A 52 -5.97 -20.86 -1.78
CA MET A 52 -6.30 -21.30 -3.13
C MET A 52 -5.12 -21.04 -4.08
N ALA A 53 -4.60 -22.11 -4.69
CA ALA A 53 -3.58 -22.02 -5.72
C ALA A 53 -3.85 -23.10 -6.77
N ILE A 54 -4.37 -22.70 -7.93
CA ILE A 54 -4.72 -23.61 -9.01
C ILE A 54 -3.46 -24.06 -9.74
N PRO A 55 -3.24 -25.38 -9.93
CA PRO A 55 -2.17 -25.87 -10.78
C PRO A 55 -2.36 -25.39 -12.22
N ARG A 56 -1.29 -24.90 -12.85
CA ARG A 56 -1.33 -24.42 -14.23
C ARG A 56 -1.08 -25.55 -15.22
N ILE A 57 -1.50 -25.36 -16.46
CA ILE A 57 -1.20 -26.27 -17.57
C ILE A 57 0.32 -26.47 -17.67
N GLY A 58 0.75 -27.71 -17.80
CA GLY A 58 2.17 -28.11 -17.81
C GLY A 58 2.75 -28.44 -16.43
N HIS A 59 2.07 -28.12 -15.32
CA HIS A 59 2.54 -28.50 -14.00
C HIS A 59 2.47 -30.00 -13.78
N GLU A 60 3.52 -30.56 -13.18
CA GLU A 60 3.53 -31.92 -12.67
C GLU A 60 2.84 -31.97 -11.30
N VAL A 61 1.89 -32.89 -11.17
CA VAL A 61 1.11 -33.07 -9.95
C VAL A 61 1.18 -34.50 -9.45
N ILE A 62 1.14 -34.62 -8.12
CA ILE A 62 1.02 -35.92 -7.45
C ILE A 62 -0.46 -36.24 -7.34
N VAL A 63 -0.86 -37.41 -7.81
CA VAL A 63 -2.25 -37.89 -7.78
C VAL A 63 -2.35 -39.10 -6.88
N SER A 64 -3.29 -39.05 -5.97
CA SER A 64 -3.72 -40.20 -5.18
C SER A 64 -5.10 -40.65 -5.64
N PHE A 65 -5.42 -41.91 -5.41
CA PHE A 65 -6.71 -42.51 -5.76
C PHE A 65 -7.43 -42.89 -4.47
N LEU A 66 -8.65 -42.40 -4.27
CA LEU A 66 -9.42 -42.64 -3.06
C LEU A 66 -9.75 -44.15 -2.98
N GLU A 67 -9.49 -44.76 -1.84
CA GLU A 67 -9.65 -46.19 -1.59
C GLU A 67 -8.94 -47.11 -2.62
N GLY A 68 -7.98 -46.54 -3.36
CA GLY A 68 -7.26 -47.27 -4.43
C GLY A 68 -8.04 -47.38 -5.74
N ASP A 69 -9.17 -46.68 -5.87
CA ASP A 69 -10.02 -46.70 -7.05
C ASP A 69 -9.49 -45.75 -8.13
N PRO A 70 -9.06 -46.25 -9.31
CA PRO A 70 -8.57 -45.43 -10.41
C PRO A 70 -9.56 -44.36 -10.93
N ASP A 71 -10.85 -44.57 -10.73
CA ASP A 71 -11.90 -43.65 -11.15
C ASP A 71 -12.12 -42.48 -10.14
N GLN A 72 -11.42 -42.52 -9.03
CA GLN A 72 -11.49 -41.49 -7.99
C GLN A 72 -10.16 -40.75 -7.75
N PRO A 73 -9.59 -40.07 -8.77
CA PRO A 73 -8.35 -39.35 -8.64
C PRO A 73 -8.51 -38.06 -7.83
N ILE A 74 -7.48 -37.72 -7.08
CA ILE A 74 -7.35 -36.42 -6.39
C ILE A 74 -5.90 -35.95 -6.45
N VAL A 75 -5.68 -34.70 -6.86
CA VAL A 75 -4.36 -34.07 -6.79
C VAL A 75 -4.03 -33.76 -5.33
N THR A 76 -2.94 -34.34 -4.83
CA THR A 76 -2.50 -34.18 -3.44
C THR A 76 -1.24 -33.37 -3.28
N GLY A 77 -0.52 -33.06 -4.37
CA GLY A 77 0.71 -32.28 -4.32
C GLY A 77 1.19 -31.84 -5.69
N ARG A 78 2.32 -31.14 -5.68
CA ARG A 78 3.01 -30.63 -6.87
C ARG A 78 4.49 -30.85 -6.73
N THR A 79 5.20 -31.00 -7.84
CA THR A 79 6.65 -31.16 -7.84
C THR A 79 7.29 -30.27 -8.90
N TYR A 80 8.53 -29.86 -8.62
CA TYR A 80 9.39 -29.29 -9.65
C TYR A 80 10.05 -30.41 -10.46
N HIS A 81 10.40 -30.12 -11.70
CA HIS A 81 11.09 -31.05 -12.59
C HIS A 81 12.06 -30.32 -13.52
N ALA A 82 12.67 -31.02 -14.46
CA ALA A 82 13.78 -30.50 -15.29
C ALA A 82 13.42 -29.20 -16.06
N THR A 83 12.17 -29.04 -16.50
CA THR A 83 11.71 -27.85 -17.24
C THR A 83 10.92 -26.88 -16.39
N ASN A 84 10.28 -27.34 -15.32
CA ASN A 84 9.57 -26.51 -14.35
C ASN A 84 10.37 -26.44 -13.04
N ARG A 85 11.34 -25.52 -12.99
CA ARG A 85 12.32 -25.39 -11.90
C ARG A 85 11.83 -24.52 -10.77
N PRO A 86 12.41 -24.66 -9.55
CA PRO A 86 12.19 -23.71 -8.46
C PRO A 86 12.48 -22.27 -8.87
N PRO A 87 11.83 -21.26 -8.23
CA PRO A 87 11.97 -19.85 -8.58
C PRO A 87 13.38 -19.29 -8.36
N TYR A 88 14.22 -19.97 -7.59
CA TYR A 88 15.62 -19.65 -7.36
C TYR A 88 16.51 -20.84 -7.58
N GLU A 89 17.74 -20.59 -8.07
CA GLU A 89 18.73 -21.62 -8.30
C GLU A 89 19.11 -22.35 -7.01
N LEU A 90 19.00 -23.67 -7.01
CA LEU A 90 19.41 -24.54 -5.93
C LEU A 90 20.73 -25.27 -6.29
N PRO A 91 21.60 -25.55 -5.32
CA PRO A 91 21.48 -25.34 -3.87
C PRO A 91 21.90 -23.96 -3.38
N ALA A 92 22.28 -23.02 -4.26
CA ALA A 92 22.82 -21.71 -3.89
C ALA A 92 21.87 -20.89 -2.99
N ASN A 93 20.57 -20.98 -3.20
CA ASN A 93 19.54 -20.23 -2.47
C ASN A 93 18.71 -21.13 -1.53
N LYS A 94 19.33 -22.13 -0.91
CA LYS A 94 18.65 -23.10 -0.05
C LYS A 94 18.05 -22.52 1.24
N THR A 95 18.47 -21.34 1.64
CA THR A 95 17.98 -20.61 2.82
C THR A 95 16.74 -19.78 2.56
N ARG A 96 16.28 -19.70 1.29
CA ARG A 96 15.09 -18.95 0.91
C ARG A 96 13.82 -19.79 0.99
N THR A 97 12.82 -19.22 1.65
CA THR A 97 11.41 -19.67 1.57
C THR A 97 10.63 -18.68 0.74
N VAL A 98 9.91 -19.17 -0.31
CA VAL A 98 9.34 -18.29 -1.34
C VAL A 98 7.91 -18.70 -1.68
N LEU A 99 7.00 -17.71 -1.70
CA LEU A 99 5.72 -17.78 -2.38
C LEU A 99 5.78 -16.80 -3.56
N ARG A 100 5.96 -17.33 -4.77
CA ARG A 100 6.04 -16.54 -6.00
C ARG A 100 4.95 -16.95 -6.96
N THR A 101 4.23 -15.98 -7.50
CA THR A 101 3.24 -16.16 -8.55
C THR A 101 3.83 -15.78 -9.91
N GLU A 102 3.07 -15.96 -10.96
CA GLU A 102 3.44 -15.56 -12.31
C GLU A 102 2.25 -14.86 -12.96
N THR A 103 2.50 -13.79 -13.70
CA THR A 103 1.45 -13.03 -14.40
C THR A 103 0.80 -13.91 -15.47
N HIS A 104 -0.53 -14.00 -15.47
CA HIS A 104 -1.28 -14.75 -16.46
C HIS A 104 -1.25 -14.03 -17.82
N LYS A 105 -0.86 -14.76 -18.87
CA LYS A 105 -0.73 -14.25 -20.25
C LYS A 105 0.10 -12.96 -20.36
N GLY A 106 1.15 -12.84 -19.54
CA GLY A 106 2.02 -11.68 -19.52
C GLY A 106 3.34 -11.97 -18.79
N GLU A 107 4.18 -10.95 -18.68
CA GLU A 107 5.44 -11.04 -17.96
C GLU A 107 5.33 -10.43 -16.56
N GLY A 108 6.08 -10.98 -15.61
CA GLY A 108 6.16 -10.47 -14.25
C GLY A 108 5.62 -11.43 -13.19
N PHE A 109 5.67 -11.00 -11.93
CA PHE A 109 5.33 -11.85 -10.79
C PHE A 109 4.99 -11.02 -9.55
N ASN A 110 4.28 -11.62 -8.58
CA ASN A 110 4.23 -11.14 -7.21
C ASN A 110 5.00 -12.12 -6.32
N GLU A 111 5.65 -11.62 -5.27
CA GLU A 111 6.48 -12.45 -4.41
C GLU A 111 6.39 -12.06 -2.93
N LEU A 112 6.30 -13.06 -2.06
CA LEU A 112 6.65 -12.98 -0.66
C LEU A 112 7.81 -13.94 -0.41
N ARG A 113 8.96 -13.41 0.00
CA ARG A 113 10.18 -14.18 0.23
C ARG A 113 10.72 -13.92 1.63
N PHE A 114 11.23 -14.97 2.24
CA PHE A 114 12.03 -14.94 3.45
C PHE A 114 13.44 -15.42 3.11
N GLU A 115 14.45 -14.66 3.48
CA GLU A 115 15.85 -15.07 3.46
C GLU A 115 16.29 -15.32 4.91
N ASP A 116 16.76 -16.52 5.21
CA ASP A 116 17.14 -16.95 6.55
C ASP A 116 18.67 -17.13 6.69
N GLN A 117 19.46 -16.66 5.72
CA GLN A 117 20.94 -16.67 5.84
C GLN A 117 21.35 -15.72 6.96
N ALA A 118 22.10 -16.22 7.95
CA ALA A 118 22.57 -15.44 9.10
C ALA A 118 23.32 -14.17 8.67
N GLY A 119 22.86 -13.02 9.16
CA GLY A 119 23.40 -11.70 8.82
C GLY A 119 22.92 -11.13 7.47
N GLN A 120 21.99 -11.81 6.79
CA GLN A 120 21.34 -11.37 5.56
C GLN A 120 19.81 -11.62 5.60
N GLU A 121 19.27 -11.76 6.80
CA GLU A 121 17.84 -12.04 7.00
C GLU A 121 16.98 -10.92 6.41
N GLU A 122 16.00 -11.29 5.60
CA GLU A 122 15.15 -10.35 4.89
C GLU A 122 13.72 -10.89 4.75
N ILE A 123 12.74 -10.01 4.87
CA ILE A 123 11.37 -10.24 4.35
C ILE A 123 11.19 -9.30 3.17
N TYR A 124 11.01 -9.87 1.98
CA TYR A 124 10.83 -9.15 0.73
C TYR A 124 9.41 -9.31 0.21
N ILE A 125 8.76 -8.19 -0.09
CA ILE A 125 7.42 -8.15 -0.70
C ILE A 125 7.54 -7.42 -2.03
N HIS A 126 7.13 -8.08 -3.10
CA HIS A 126 7.09 -7.52 -4.45
C HIS A 126 5.69 -7.61 -5.03
N GLY A 127 5.12 -6.46 -5.37
CA GLY A 127 3.89 -6.34 -6.16
C GLY A 127 4.23 -5.96 -7.59
N GLN A 128 3.82 -6.75 -8.56
CA GLN A 128 4.07 -6.47 -9.98
C GLN A 128 3.43 -5.16 -10.45
N LYS A 129 2.33 -4.77 -9.84
CA LYS A 129 1.63 -3.54 -10.19
C LYS A 129 1.23 -2.75 -8.95
N ASP A 130 0.29 -3.24 -8.20
CA ASP A 130 -0.32 -2.52 -7.08
C ASP A 130 -0.18 -3.32 -5.78
N LEU A 131 0.05 -2.62 -4.66
CA LEU A 131 -0.05 -3.17 -3.31
C LEU A 131 -1.14 -2.42 -2.55
N ASN A 132 -2.22 -3.11 -2.19
CA ASN A 132 -3.31 -2.58 -1.38
C ASN A 132 -3.30 -3.25 0.00
N VAL A 133 -3.28 -2.45 1.05
CA VAL A 133 -3.35 -2.92 2.43
C VAL A 133 -4.56 -2.29 3.10
N LEU A 134 -5.51 -3.11 3.53
CA LEU A 134 -6.68 -2.69 4.30
C LEU A 134 -6.54 -3.22 5.73
N ILE A 135 -6.66 -2.32 6.70
CA ILE A 135 -6.60 -2.64 8.12
C ILE A 135 -7.87 -2.11 8.78
N GLU A 136 -8.67 -2.99 9.32
CA GLU A 136 -9.98 -2.64 9.87
C GLU A 136 -9.91 -1.91 11.22
N ASN A 137 -8.80 -1.99 11.93
CA ASN A 137 -8.62 -1.31 13.21
C ASN A 137 -7.29 -0.55 13.23
N ASP A 138 -6.25 -1.07 13.85
CA ASP A 138 -5.01 -0.35 14.10
C ASP A 138 -3.83 -0.94 13.33
N ALA A 139 -2.92 -0.09 12.88
CA ALA A 139 -1.61 -0.48 12.38
C ALA A 139 -0.51 0.11 13.28
N ALA A 140 0.47 -0.69 13.66
CA ALA A 140 1.62 -0.25 14.41
C ALA A 140 2.93 -0.65 13.72
N TRP A 141 3.88 0.27 13.66
CA TRP A 141 5.21 0.05 13.10
C TRP A 141 6.26 0.45 14.14
N HIS A 142 7.18 -0.46 14.44
CA HIS A 142 8.33 -0.20 15.28
C HIS A 142 9.61 -0.58 14.53
N ILE A 143 10.34 0.42 14.05
CA ILE A 143 11.56 0.24 13.29
C ILE A 143 12.72 0.64 14.20
N LYS A 144 13.60 -0.34 14.51
CA LYS A 144 14.69 -0.13 15.48
C LYS A 144 15.89 0.62 14.92
N HIS A 145 15.95 0.80 13.61
CA HIS A 145 17.03 1.51 12.95
C HIS A 145 16.47 2.53 11.96
N ASP A 146 16.70 2.43 10.69
CA ASP A 146 16.34 3.42 9.70
C ASP A 146 15.08 3.04 8.92
N GLU A 147 14.27 4.02 8.53
CA GLU A 147 13.21 3.89 7.54
C GLU A 147 13.54 4.72 6.31
N HIS A 148 13.57 4.09 5.12
CA HIS A 148 13.75 4.74 3.85
C HIS A 148 12.48 4.62 3.00
N ARG A 149 12.01 5.75 2.45
CA ARG A 149 10.89 5.77 1.51
C ARG A 149 11.29 6.56 0.28
N ASP A 150 11.21 5.93 -0.88
CA ASP A 150 11.41 6.54 -2.19
C ASP A 150 10.12 6.43 -3.01
N ILE A 151 9.64 7.53 -3.57
CA ILE A 151 8.35 7.63 -4.26
C ILE A 151 8.54 8.46 -5.52
N ASP A 152 8.46 7.81 -6.67
CA ASP A 152 8.74 8.43 -7.97
C ASP A 152 7.74 9.49 -8.40
N ASN A 153 6.51 9.46 -7.89
CA ASN A 153 5.46 10.36 -8.32
C ASN A 153 4.88 11.16 -7.15
N GLU A 154 3.81 10.71 -6.55
CA GLU A 154 3.05 11.49 -5.58
C GLU A 154 2.80 10.70 -4.29
N ARG A 155 2.90 11.39 -3.15
CA ARG A 155 2.46 10.87 -1.86
C ARG A 155 1.31 11.70 -1.32
N VAL A 156 0.18 11.05 -1.07
CA VAL A 156 -1.00 11.67 -0.47
C VAL A 156 -1.30 11.04 0.88
N THR A 157 -1.46 11.87 1.92
CA THR A 157 -1.84 11.41 3.26
C THR A 157 -3.13 12.11 3.69
N ARG A 158 -4.12 11.36 4.11
CA ARG A 158 -5.38 11.90 4.65
C ARG A 158 -5.68 11.30 6.02
N ILE A 159 -5.83 12.17 7.00
CA ILE A 159 -6.28 11.82 8.35
C ILE A 159 -7.66 12.45 8.56
N ARG A 160 -8.69 11.65 8.78
CA ARG A 160 -10.08 12.11 8.80
C ARG A 160 -10.71 12.03 10.18
N LYS A 161 -11.59 12.99 10.49
CA LYS A 161 -12.61 12.79 11.52
C LYS A 161 -13.65 11.82 10.99
N VAL A 162 -13.93 10.77 11.73
CA VAL A 162 -14.95 9.78 11.38
C VAL A 162 -16.03 9.84 12.44
N PRO A 163 -17.33 9.89 12.07
CA PRO A 163 -18.42 9.79 13.03
C PRO A 163 -18.29 8.55 13.90
N GLY A 164 -18.53 8.69 15.19
CA GLY A 164 -18.51 7.55 16.10
C GLY A 164 -19.60 6.55 15.70
N LYS A 165 -19.29 5.26 15.75
CA LYS A 165 -20.26 4.17 15.59
C LYS A 165 -20.81 3.79 16.97
N ASP A 166 -22.05 3.37 17.01
CA ASP A 166 -22.70 2.78 18.21
C ASP A 166 -22.62 3.65 19.49
N GLY A 167 -22.71 4.97 19.31
CA GLY A 167 -22.68 5.93 20.42
C GLY A 167 -21.28 6.31 20.93
N ALA A 168 -20.23 5.82 20.30
CA ALA A 168 -18.86 6.25 20.56
C ALA A 168 -18.63 7.70 20.06
N PRO A 169 -17.73 8.50 20.70
CA PRO A 169 -17.41 9.83 20.21
C PRO A 169 -16.71 9.74 18.82
N PRO A 170 -16.87 10.81 17.98
CA PRO A 170 -16.15 10.90 16.72
C PRO A 170 -14.62 10.86 16.94
N SER A 171 -13.87 10.30 15.98
CA SER A 171 -12.40 10.41 15.99
C SER A 171 -11.97 11.86 15.86
N LEU A 172 -10.83 12.25 16.46
CA LEU A 172 -10.32 13.61 16.40
C LEU A 172 -9.65 13.93 15.05
N GLY A 173 -9.13 12.93 14.36
CA GLY A 173 -8.42 13.08 13.09
C GLY A 173 -7.12 13.88 13.25
N ASN A 174 -6.37 13.62 14.31
CA ASN A 174 -5.13 14.31 14.62
C ASN A 174 -3.91 13.65 13.99
N ASP A 175 -2.91 14.44 13.65
CA ASP A 175 -1.57 14.01 13.31
C ASP A 175 -0.58 14.52 14.35
N HIS A 176 0.25 13.64 14.90
CA HIS A 176 1.26 13.98 15.92
C HIS A 176 2.63 13.50 15.45
N LEU A 177 3.56 14.44 15.29
CA LEU A 177 4.93 14.17 14.94
C LEU A 177 5.87 14.65 16.04
N THR A 178 6.70 13.77 16.58
CA THR A 178 7.80 14.12 17.50
C THR A 178 9.11 13.70 16.86
N VAL A 179 10.06 14.62 16.78
CA VAL A 179 11.42 14.40 16.28
C VAL A 179 12.39 14.88 17.36
N GLU A 180 13.16 13.98 17.95
CA GLU A 180 14.13 14.33 19.00
C GLU A 180 15.40 14.98 18.43
N GLY A 181 15.71 14.72 17.17
CA GLY A 181 16.83 15.31 16.45
C GLY A 181 16.40 16.45 15.55
N GLU A 182 16.99 16.53 14.37
CA GLU A 182 16.70 17.56 13.37
C GLU A 182 15.59 17.11 12.41
N LYS A 183 14.73 18.02 12.01
CA LYS A 183 13.85 17.89 10.85
C LYS A 183 14.33 18.82 9.74
N ARG A 184 14.55 18.28 8.55
CA ARG A 184 14.97 19.03 7.36
C ARG A 184 14.00 18.78 6.22
N ASP A 185 13.39 19.83 5.71
CA ASP A 185 12.53 19.79 4.53
C ASP A 185 13.22 20.56 3.38
N HIS A 186 13.35 19.94 2.20
CA HIS A 186 13.85 20.58 0.99
C HIS A 186 12.80 20.45 -0.12
N ILE A 187 12.19 21.58 -0.48
CA ILE A 187 11.12 21.65 -1.48
C ILE A 187 11.63 22.47 -2.66
N LYS A 188 11.72 21.87 -3.84
CA LYS A 188 12.26 22.54 -5.04
C LYS A 188 11.26 23.47 -5.74
N ALA A 189 10.00 23.41 -5.37
CA ALA A 189 8.93 24.25 -5.89
C ALA A 189 8.23 24.96 -4.73
N ASP A 190 6.92 25.16 -4.80
CA ASP A 190 6.16 25.91 -3.81
C ASP A 190 5.85 25.07 -2.58
N TYR A 191 5.92 25.69 -1.42
CA TYR A 191 5.42 25.17 -0.15
C TYR A 191 4.21 25.97 0.31
N SER A 192 3.03 25.39 0.27
CA SER A 192 1.79 26.02 0.72
C SER A 192 1.28 25.39 2.01
N LEU A 193 1.01 26.21 3.02
CA LEU A 193 0.43 25.78 4.29
C LEU A 193 -0.85 26.58 4.55
N THR A 194 -1.98 25.88 4.69
CA THR A 194 -3.27 26.46 5.07
C THR A 194 -3.71 25.89 6.42
N VAL A 195 -4.03 26.78 7.35
CA VAL A 195 -4.53 26.43 8.68
C VAL A 195 -5.81 27.22 8.95
N ASP A 196 -6.95 26.53 9.03
CA ASP A 196 -8.26 27.19 9.12
C ASP A 196 -8.49 27.97 10.43
N THR A 197 -7.76 27.65 11.49
CA THR A 197 -7.96 28.33 12.80
C THR A 197 -6.72 29.05 13.26
N SER A 198 -5.73 28.35 13.81
CA SER A 198 -4.56 29.01 14.44
C SER A 198 -3.30 28.22 14.19
N MET A 199 -2.22 28.92 13.88
CA MET A 199 -0.87 28.38 13.82
C MET A 199 -0.07 28.90 15.02
N HIS A 200 0.51 27.99 15.81
CA HIS A 200 1.35 28.33 16.96
C HIS A 200 2.78 27.82 16.71
N GLN A 201 3.75 28.73 16.81
CA GLN A 201 5.17 28.43 16.74
C GLN A 201 5.86 28.87 18.01
N LYS A 202 6.61 27.98 18.68
CA LYS A 202 7.46 28.29 19.81
C LYS A 202 8.87 27.80 19.53
N LEU A 203 9.83 28.71 19.52
CA LEU A 203 11.22 28.45 19.24
C LEU A 203 12.07 28.75 20.48
N GLY A 204 13.03 27.89 20.79
CA GLY A 204 13.91 28.05 21.92
C GLY A 204 14.98 29.13 21.70
N GLN A 205 15.32 29.43 20.45
CA GLN A 205 16.38 30.39 20.11
C GLN A 205 15.94 31.40 19.05
N SER A 206 15.91 31.04 17.77
CA SER A 206 15.76 32.02 16.68
C SER A 206 14.76 31.57 15.63
N LEU A 207 14.04 32.51 15.05
CA LEU A 207 13.35 32.38 13.77
C LEU A 207 14.14 33.19 12.74
N LEU A 208 14.69 32.53 11.72
CA LEU A 208 15.39 33.16 10.62
C LEU A 208 14.56 32.94 9.35
N VAL A 209 14.17 34.01 8.69
CA VAL A 209 13.42 34.01 7.45
C VAL A 209 14.18 34.86 6.43
N ASP A 210 14.53 34.25 5.30
CA ASP A 210 15.21 34.91 4.19
C ASP A 210 14.41 34.69 2.91
N ALA A 211 14.11 35.77 2.21
CA ALA A 211 13.37 35.71 0.93
C ALA A 211 14.00 36.71 -0.05
N VAL A 212 14.33 36.25 -1.25
CA VAL A 212 15.00 37.06 -2.28
C VAL A 212 14.16 38.24 -2.74
N GLN A 213 12.84 38.08 -2.80
CA GLN A 213 11.95 39.11 -3.36
C GLN A 213 11.14 39.81 -2.27
N GLU A 214 10.34 39.11 -1.51
CA GLU A 214 9.35 39.72 -0.61
C GLU A 214 9.05 38.86 0.59
N ILE A 215 8.88 39.47 1.75
CA ILE A 215 8.20 38.91 2.92
C ILE A 215 6.97 39.78 3.17
N HIS A 216 5.78 39.22 2.93
CA HIS A 216 4.51 39.90 3.14
C HIS A 216 3.83 39.35 4.39
N LEU A 217 3.58 40.24 5.34
CA LEU A 217 2.81 39.95 6.56
C LEU A 217 1.57 40.83 6.55
N ASP A 218 0.41 40.23 6.42
CA ASP A 218 -0.89 40.89 6.42
C ASP A 218 -1.77 40.38 7.56
N SER A 219 -2.51 41.28 8.19
CA SER A 219 -3.48 40.96 9.23
C SER A 219 -4.66 41.92 9.17
N GLY A 220 -5.87 41.36 9.05
CA GLY A 220 -7.11 42.13 9.01
C GLY A 220 -7.37 43.00 10.26
N GLN A 221 -6.69 42.76 11.36
CA GLN A 221 -6.91 43.53 12.60
C GLN A 221 -5.63 44.06 13.22
N LYS A 222 -4.62 43.24 13.50
CA LYS A 222 -3.49 43.68 14.34
C LYS A 222 -2.22 42.88 14.09
N ILE A 223 -1.09 43.57 13.96
CA ILE A 223 0.25 43.01 14.01
C ILE A 223 0.94 43.56 15.25
N VAL A 224 1.47 42.70 16.11
CA VAL A 224 2.26 43.07 17.27
C VAL A 224 3.67 42.54 17.09
N LEU A 225 4.66 43.42 17.18
CA LEU A 225 6.08 43.09 17.22
C LEU A 225 6.62 43.52 18.57
N GLU A 226 7.11 42.60 19.36
CA GLU A 226 7.63 42.85 20.71
C GLU A 226 9.01 42.22 20.85
N ALA A 227 9.95 42.97 21.41
CA ALA A 227 11.29 42.51 21.70
C ALA A 227 11.77 43.01 23.05
N GLY A 228 12.54 42.21 23.78
CA GLY A 228 13.06 42.62 25.10
C GLY A 228 14.15 43.65 25.05
N SER A 229 14.85 43.84 23.93
CA SER A 229 15.98 44.76 23.82
C SER A 229 15.90 45.71 22.62
N GLU A 230 15.56 45.25 21.43
CA GLU A 230 15.59 46.11 20.24
C GLU A 230 14.66 45.60 19.14
N ILE A 231 13.99 46.54 18.46
CA ILE A 231 13.33 46.34 17.17
C ILE A 231 13.99 47.28 16.16
N THR A 232 14.53 46.72 15.07
CA THR A 232 15.11 47.49 13.97
C THR A 232 14.42 47.20 12.65
N LEU A 233 13.93 48.24 11.96
CA LEU A 233 13.45 48.19 10.58
C LEU A 233 14.45 48.95 9.69
N LYS A 234 15.14 48.29 8.79
CA LYS A 234 16.26 48.84 8.03
C LYS A 234 16.07 48.64 6.52
N VAL A 235 16.33 49.69 5.75
CA VAL A 235 16.38 49.67 4.30
C VAL A 235 17.61 50.46 3.82
N GLY A 236 18.60 49.79 3.29
CA GLY A 236 19.87 50.43 2.91
C GLY A 236 20.53 51.16 4.09
N GLY A 237 20.74 52.47 3.95
CA GLY A 237 21.28 53.34 5.00
C GLY A 237 20.25 53.96 5.95
N SER A 238 18.96 53.75 5.68
CA SER A 238 17.86 54.30 6.51
C SER A 238 17.31 53.24 7.45
N PHE A 239 16.98 53.65 8.68
CA PHE A 239 16.39 52.72 9.65
C PHE A 239 15.52 53.41 10.70
N VAL A 240 14.62 52.63 11.29
CA VAL A 240 13.91 52.95 12.54
C VAL A 240 14.35 51.91 13.56
N LYS A 241 14.86 52.38 14.70
CA LYS A 241 15.26 51.55 15.83
C LYS A 241 14.48 51.97 17.07
N VAL A 242 13.93 51.01 17.79
CA VAL A 242 13.29 51.15 19.08
C VAL A 242 14.04 50.33 20.09
N ASP A 243 14.58 51.00 21.14
CA ASP A 243 15.29 50.33 22.24
C ASP A 243 14.99 51.07 23.58
N PRO A 244 15.49 50.60 24.72
CA PRO A 244 15.23 51.24 26.02
C PRO A 244 15.70 52.71 26.12
N SER A 245 16.57 53.17 25.25
CA SER A 245 17.02 54.57 25.21
C SER A 245 16.06 55.47 24.42
N GLY A 246 15.15 54.90 23.65
CA GLY A 246 14.17 55.66 22.87
C GLY A 246 13.98 55.18 21.44
N VAL A 247 13.49 56.08 20.60
CA VAL A 247 13.26 55.84 19.16
C VAL A 247 14.29 56.64 18.35
N THR A 248 15.08 55.93 17.58
CA THR A 248 16.08 56.50 16.66
C THR A 248 15.60 56.41 15.23
N LEU A 249 15.56 57.54 14.52
CA LEU A 249 15.21 57.64 13.10
C LEU A 249 16.41 58.19 12.33
N VAL A 250 16.89 57.45 11.35
CA VAL A 250 18.03 57.82 10.49
C VAL A 250 17.66 57.69 9.04
N GLY A 251 17.98 58.69 8.23
CA GLY A 251 17.79 58.70 6.79
C GLY A 251 18.16 60.08 6.20
N PRO A 252 18.32 60.19 4.87
CA PRO A 252 18.64 61.47 4.21
C PRO A 252 17.56 62.54 4.41
N THR A 253 16.32 62.15 4.61
CA THR A 253 15.18 63.01 4.90
C THR A 253 14.20 62.30 5.81
N ILE A 254 13.73 62.97 6.86
CA ILE A 254 12.64 62.48 7.71
C ILE A 254 11.40 63.34 7.42
N LYS A 255 10.36 62.69 6.87
CA LYS A 255 9.07 63.29 6.56
C LYS A 255 8.06 62.90 7.62
N MET A 256 7.59 63.95 8.38
CA MET A 256 6.55 63.73 9.37
C MET A 256 5.31 64.52 8.94
N ASN A 257 4.18 63.87 8.87
CA ASN A 257 2.87 64.50 8.52
C ASN A 257 2.83 65.18 7.14
N SER A 258 3.70 64.78 6.20
CA SER A 258 3.88 65.46 4.90
C SER A 258 3.19 64.81 3.71
N GLY A 259 2.31 63.84 3.95
CA GLY A 259 1.71 62.99 2.92
C GLY A 259 2.67 61.93 2.35
N GLY A 260 2.18 61.03 1.49
CA GLY A 260 2.91 59.93 0.89
C GLY A 260 1.98 58.77 0.61
N SER A 261 2.47 57.75 -0.12
CA SER A 261 1.77 56.50 -0.34
C SER A 261 2.48 55.35 0.40
N PRO A 262 1.77 54.46 1.09
CA PRO A 262 2.37 53.22 1.60
C PRO A 262 2.80 52.32 0.44
N GLY A 263 3.79 51.48 0.69
CA GLY A 263 4.10 50.36 -0.21
C GLY A 263 2.93 49.36 -0.21
N SER A 264 2.82 48.60 -1.28
CA SER A 264 1.89 47.48 -1.41
C SER A 264 2.66 46.20 -1.55
N GLY A 265 2.16 45.11 -0.96
CA GLY A 265 2.68 43.77 -1.14
C GLY A 265 1.85 42.97 -2.16
N SER A 266 2.35 41.83 -2.57
CA SER A 266 1.69 40.95 -3.56
C SER A 266 0.52 40.11 -3.00
N GLY A 267 0.37 40.07 -1.69
CA GLY A 267 -0.65 39.25 -1.03
C GLY A 267 -0.37 37.75 -1.10
N TRP A 268 -1.24 36.96 -0.48
CA TRP A 268 -1.10 35.51 -0.45
C TRP A 268 -1.64 34.88 -1.76
N ALA A 269 -0.77 34.13 -2.50
CA ALA A 269 -1.11 33.40 -3.72
C ALA A 269 -0.97 31.87 -3.55
N GLY A 270 -0.91 31.38 -2.33
CA GLY A 270 -0.73 29.97 -2.03
C GLY A 270 -1.91 29.12 -2.54
N GLN A 271 -1.61 27.88 -2.91
CA GLN A 271 -2.61 26.92 -3.33
C GLN A 271 -3.06 26.06 -2.16
N MET A 272 -4.35 25.71 -2.14
CA MET A 272 -4.85 24.68 -1.23
C MET A 272 -4.27 23.34 -1.65
N PRO A 273 -3.89 22.46 -0.70
CA PRO A 273 -3.47 21.10 -1.05
C PRO A 273 -4.58 20.39 -1.81
N GLY A 274 -4.22 19.74 -2.91
CA GLY A 274 -5.15 18.87 -3.65
C GLY A 274 -5.76 17.86 -2.70
N LEU A 275 -7.07 17.65 -2.78
CA LEU A 275 -7.69 16.54 -2.06
C LEU A 275 -7.16 15.24 -2.70
N PRO A 276 -6.65 14.28 -1.91
CA PRO A 276 -6.30 12.99 -2.46
C PRO A 276 -7.52 12.44 -3.18
N GLY A 277 -7.35 12.01 -4.43
CA GLY A 277 -8.30 11.13 -5.10
C GLY A 277 -8.62 9.99 -4.14
N GLY A 278 -9.87 9.56 -4.06
CA GLY A 278 -10.21 8.44 -3.18
C GLY A 278 -9.27 7.29 -3.50
N VAL A 279 -8.62 6.70 -2.51
CA VAL A 279 -8.05 5.37 -2.68
C VAL A 279 -9.25 4.47 -2.89
N GLU A 280 -9.59 4.23 -4.15
CA GLU A 280 -10.52 3.17 -4.50
C GLU A 280 -9.77 1.86 -4.20
N LEU A 281 -9.97 1.35 -3.00
CA LEU A 281 -9.67 -0.05 -2.75
C LEU A 281 -10.46 -0.84 -3.80
N PRO A 282 -9.84 -1.83 -4.47
CA PRO A 282 -10.58 -2.69 -5.37
C PRO A 282 -11.84 -3.15 -4.65
N ALA A 283 -12.99 -3.01 -5.32
CA ALA A 283 -14.26 -3.37 -4.72
C ALA A 283 -14.15 -4.78 -4.17
N TYR A 284 -14.28 -4.92 -2.86
CA TYR A 284 -14.41 -6.22 -2.23
C TYR A 284 -15.67 -6.85 -2.85
N THR A 285 -15.47 -7.82 -3.72
CA THR A 285 -16.55 -8.67 -4.20
C THR A 285 -16.78 -9.69 -3.08
N PRO A 286 -17.83 -9.53 -2.26
CA PRO A 286 -18.11 -10.55 -1.26
C PRO A 286 -18.33 -11.87 -2.01
N PRO A 287 -17.80 -12.98 -1.49
CA PRO A 287 -18.09 -14.29 -2.04
C PRO A 287 -19.61 -14.43 -2.12
N LEU A 288 -20.09 -15.03 -3.21
CA LEU A 288 -21.54 -15.22 -3.41
C LEU A 288 -22.15 -15.80 -2.15
N PRO A 289 -23.26 -15.25 -1.65
CA PRO A 289 -23.89 -15.77 -0.44
C PRO A 289 -24.22 -17.25 -0.68
N PHE A 290 -23.74 -18.08 0.22
CA PHE A 290 -24.03 -19.51 0.22
C PHE A 290 -25.56 -19.69 0.25
N LYS A 291 -26.14 -20.07 -0.89
CA LYS A 291 -27.52 -20.50 -0.99
C LYS A 291 -27.63 -21.95 -0.48
N GLY A 292 -27.25 -22.16 0.76
CA GLY A 292 -27.35 -23.45 1.41
C GLY A 292 -28.09 -23.29 2.72
N GLY A 293 -29.24 -23.92 2.84
CA GLY A 293 -29.81 -24.24 4.13
C GLY A 293 -28.77 -24.96 5.00
N LYS A 294 -29.02 -25.09 6.28
CA LYS A 294 -28.16 -25.79 7.24
C LYS A 294 -27.81 -27.20 6.71
N ALA A 295 -26.80 -27.29 5.84
CA ALA A 295 -26.31 -28.57 5.36
C ALA A 295 -25.60 -29.25 6.53
N CYS A 296 -26.11 -30.40 6.96
CA CYS A 296 -25.36 -31.29 7.82
C CYS A 296 -24.01 -31.59 7.15
N PRO A 297 -22.87 -31.53 7.85
CA PRO A 297 -21.57 -31.86 7.28
C PRO A 297 -21.53 -33.20 6.55
N LEU A 298 -22.34 -34.16 6.97
CA LEU A 298 -22.56 -35.46 6.31
C LEU A 298 -23.28 -35.36 4.97
N LEU A 299 -24.23 -34.43 4.80
CA LEU A 299 -24.94 -34.20 3.52
C LEU A 299 -24.03 -33.50 2.51
N ALA A 300 -23.18 -32.56 2.94
CA ALA A 300 -22.19 -31.94 2.07
C ALA A 300 -21.16 -32.97 1.57
N GLN A 301 -20.77 -33.96 2.37
CA GLN A 301 -19.95 -35.09 1.94
C GLN A 301 -20.68 -36.00 0.94
N GLN A 302 -21.98 -36.23 1.10
CA GLN A 302 -22.79 -37.04 0.15
C GLN A 302 -23.02 -36.28 -1.17
N GLU A 303 -23.28 -34.98 -1.17
CA GLU A 303 -23.39 -34.18 -2.41
C GLU A 303 -22.06 -34.10 -3.16
N THR A 304 -20.94 -34.02 -2.44
CA THR A 304 -19.61 -34.02 -3.04
C THR A 304 -19.27 -35.42 -3.58
N ALA A 305 -19.75 -36.49 -2.93
CA ALA A 305 -19.61 -37.85 -3.42
C ALA A 305 -20.51 -38.14 -4.65
N MET A 306 -21.73 -37.57 -4.69
CA MET A 306 -22.60 -37.72 -5.88
C MET A 306 -22.06 -37.01 -7.12
N ASN A 307 -21.35 -35.87 -6.96
CA ASN A 307 -20.67 -35.20 -8.09
C ASN A 307 -19.43 -35.94 -8.61
N ILE A 308 -18.97 -37.00 -7.94
CA ILE A 308 -17.89 -37.86 -8.43
C ILE A 308 -18.41 -38.78 -9.52
N ASN A 309 -19.71 -39.13 -9.48
CA ASN A 309 -20.33 -40.02 -10.46
C ASN A 309 -20.65 -39.35 -11.81
N GLU A 310 -20.47 -38.04 -11.96
CA GLU A 310 -20.56 -37.34 -13.26
C GLU A 310 -19.30 -37.56 -14.14
N CYS A 311 -18.30 -38.29 -13.67
CA CYS A 311 -17.18 -38.70 -14.50
C CYS A 311 -17.57 -39.82 -15.50
N ASP A 312 -18.77 -40.41 -15.41
CA ASP A 312 -19.25 -41.49 -16.24
C ASP A 312 -20.07 -41.07 -17.49
N LYS A 313 -19.93 -39.85 -17.97
CA LYS A 313 -20.54 -39.43 -19.25
C LYS A 313 -19.60 -38.61 -20.10
#